data_23c28ef813b5496221f96286b522188b
#
_entry.id   23c28ef813b5496221f96286b522188b
#
_cell.length_a   1.000
_cell.length_b   1.000
_cell.length_c   1.000
_cell.angle_alpha   90.00
_cell.angle_beta   90.00
_cell.angle_gamma   90.00
#
_symmetry.space_group_name_H-M   'P 1'
#
loop_
_entity.id
_entity.type
_entity.pdbx_description
1 polymer ?
#
loop_
_entity_poly.entity_id
_entity_poly.type
_entity_poly.pdbx_seq_one_letter_code
_entity_poly.pdbx_strand_id
1 'polypeptide(L)'
;AGLGGAVSVATAPGRSPPQRAARGNAAAQEPPQPVDPHRAIARRRIELFRAPDSTAIGSLEAGQPVRITARAGEWVRIEAQAWVRENEIRLTDSAILTGLSAAELRGAPNEFRGKLLRWTIQFLSLQTADELRPDFQPGQKYILARGPAPEYAFVYIIVPPERLADVQKLEPLASVQIVARVVNGRSQYLANPILELVELQ
;
A
#
# COMPACT_ATOMS: atom_id res chain seq x y z
N ALA A 1 -65.73 6.74 81.37
CA ALA A 1 -66.77 6.17 80.53
C ALA A 1 -66.11 5.84 79.18
N GLY A 2 -65.88 4.71 78.82
CA GLY A 2 -66.61 3.57 78.62
C GLY A 2 -66.19 2.91 77.31
N LEU A 3 -65.81 1.66 77.41
CA LEU A 3 -66.11 0.54 76.45
C LEU A 3 -65.47 0.61 75.09
N GLY A 4 -64.72 -0.32 74.63
CA GLY A 4 -64.86 -1.76 74.67
C GLY A 4 -64.87 -2.25 73.32
N GLY A 5 -64.13 -3.27 72.97
CA GLY A 5 -64.52 -4.05 71.80
C GLY A 5 -63.44 -4.64 70.93
N ALA A 6 -63.21 -5.86 71.27
CA ALA A 6 -63.01 -7.03 70.37
C ALA A 6 -61.86 -7.09 69.38
N VAL A 7 -60.99 -7.95 69.72
CA VAL A 7 -59.97 -8.61 68.87
C VAL A 7 -60.62 -9.46 67.77
N SER A 8 -60.19 -9.36 66.58
CA SER A 8 -60.42 -10.37 65.59
C SER A 8 -59.11 -10.68 64.83
N VAL A 9 -58.62 -11.89 65.05
CA VAL A 9 -57.44 -12.47 64.46
C VAL A 9 -57.84 -12.90 63.07
N ALA A 10 -57.25 -12.29 62.04
CA ALA A 10 -57.36 -12.77 60.66
C ALA A 10 -56.01 -13.28 60.18
N THR A 11 -55.95 -14.56 59.96
CA THR A 11 -54.82 -15.30 59.41
C THR A 11 -54.46 -14.80 58.02
N ALA A 12 -53.24 -14.33 57.85
CA ALA A 12 -52.72 -13.94 56.55
C ALA A 12 -52.21 -15.17 55.79
N PRO A 13 -52.52 -15.36 54.49
CA PRO A 13 -51.92 -16.39 53.63
C PRO A 13 -50.53 -16.00 53.16
N GLY A 14 -49.68 -16.98 53.07
CA GLY A 14 -48.25 -16.94 52.81
C GLY A 14 -47.82 -16.12 51.57
N ARG A 15 -46.81 -15.31 51.78
CA ARG A 15 -46.07 -14.65 50.71
C ARG A 15 -45.05 -15.63 50.14
N SER A 16 -45.28 -16.04 48.90
CA SER A 16 -44.23 -16.65 48.06
C SER A 16 -43.07 -15.70 47.87
N PRO A 17 -41.82 -16.18 47.91
CA PRO A 17 -40.65 -15.31 47.64
C PRO A 17 -40.63 -14.87 46.18
N PRO A 18 -40.14 -13.66 45.85
CA PRO A 18 -40.05 -13.18 44.48
C PRO A 18 -39.05 -14.03 43.69
N GLN A 19 -39.49 -14.64 42.63
CA GLN A 19 -38.65 -15.23 41.60
C GLN A 19 -37.71 -14.14 41.10
N ARG A 20 -36.42 -14.35 41.34
CA ARG A 20 -35.35 -13.59 40.77
C ARG A 20 -35.34 -13.88 39.27
N ALA A 21 -35.89 -12.97 38.48
CA ALA A 21 -35.77 -13.01 37.03
C ALA A 21 -34.29 -13.07 36.67
N ALA A 22 -33.89 -14.18 36.08
CA ALA A 22 -32.60 -14.33 35.44
C ALA A 22 -32.53 -13.25 34.35
N ARG A 23 -31.85 -12.16 34.62
CA ARG A 23 -31.40 -11.26 33.57
C ARG A 23 -30.42 -12.03 32.71
N GLY A 24 -30.94 -12.56 31.60
CA GLY A 24 -30.10 -13.04 30.53
C GLY A 24 -29.12 -11.95 30.14
N ASN A 25 -27.88 -12.25 30.32
CA ASN A 25 -26.76 -11.46 29.81
C ASN A 25 -26.83 -11.55 28.27
N ALA A 26 -27.67 -10.70 27.68
CA ALA A 26 -27.54 -10.40 26.26
C ALA A 26 -26.24 -9.62 26.14
N ALA A 27 -25.16 -10.36 25.87
CA ALA A 27 -23.91 -9.78 25.42
C ALA A 27 -24.30 -8.91 24.23
N ALA A 28 -24.27 -7.60 24.40
CA ALA A 28 -24.41 -6.64 23.32
C ALA A 28 -23.31 -7.03 22.32
N GLN A 29 -23.71 -7.61 21.19
CA GLN A 29 -22.85 -7.81 20.06
C GLN A 29 -22.47 -6.42 19.59
N GLU A 30 -21.23 -6.04 19.90
CA GLU A 30 -20.61 -4.83 19.37
C GLU A 30 -20.77 -4.85 17.84
N PRO A 31 -21.28 -3.78 17.21
CA PRO A 31 -21.46 -3.77 15.77
C PRO A 31 -20.13 -4.09 15.10
N PRO A 32 -20.12 -4.88 14.02
CA PRO A 32 -18.88 -5.26 13.34
C PRO A 32 -18.12 -3.98 12.95
N GLN A 33 -16.94 -3.82 13.50
CA GLN A 33 -16.08 -2.68 13.17
C GLN A 33 -15.74 -2.72 11.68
N PRO A 34 -15.74 -1.58 11.00
CA PRO A 34 -15.40 -1.54 9.59
C PRO A 34 -14.00 -2.13 9.38
N VAL A 35 -13.91 -3.15 8.54
CA VAL A 35 -12.64 -3.81 8.22
C VAL A 35 -11.78 -2.84 7.44
N ASP A 36 -10.61 -2.49 7.98
CA ASP A 36 -9.63 -1.66 7.28
C ASP A 36 -9.08 -2.43 6.07
N PRO A 37 -9.32 -1.98 4.82
CA PRO A 37 -8.88 -2.67 3.62
C PRO A 37 -7.36 -2.73 3.46
N HIS A 38 -6.62 -1.95 4.26
CA HIS A 38 -5.16 -1.93 4.26
C HIS A 38 -4.53 -2.83 5.32
N ARG A 39 -5.32 -3.47 6.18
CA ARG A 39 -4.83 -4.41 7.19
C ARG A 39 -5.21 -5.84 6.84
N ALA A 40 -4.25 -6.73 6.97
CA ALA A 40 -4.47 -8.16 6.74
C ALA A 40 -3.59 -8.99 7.68
N ILE A 41 -3.91 -10.27 7.80
CA ILE A 41 -3.08 -11.27 8.46
C ILE A 41 -2.77 -12.39 7.48
N ALA A 42 -1.58 -12.96 7.56
CA ALA A 42 -1.23 -14.13 6.79
C ALA A 42 -2.07 -15.34 7.25
N ARG A 43 -2.84 -15.94 6.35
CA ARG A 43 -3.71 -17.11 6.68
C ARG A 43 -2.91 -18.39 6.92
N ARG A 44 -1.74 -18.49 6.33
CA ARG A 44 -0.79 -19.60 6.40
C ARG A 44 0.60 -19.05 6.22
N ARG A 45 1.63 -19.87 6.37
CA ARG A 45 2.96 -19.49 5.90
C ARG A 45 2.91 -19.17 4.41
N ILE A 46 3.36 -18.01 4.03
CA ILE A 46 3.39 -17.52 2.65
C ILE A 46 4.81 -17.09 2.26
N GLU A 47 5.15 -17.25 1.01
CA GLU A 47 6.42 -16.76 0.47
C GLU A 47 6.31 -15.27 0.14
N LEU A 48 7.42 -14.57 0.33
CA LEU A 48 7.57 -13.17 -0.01
C LEU A 48 8.39 -13.04 -1.29
N PHE A 49 7.96 -12.19 -2.18
CA PHE A 49 8.58 -11.95 -3.48
C PHE A 49 8.96 -10.47 -3.59
N ARG A 50 10.04 -10.17 -4.30
CA ARG A 50 10.44 -8.78 -4.57
C ARG A 50 9.53 -8.13 -5.60
N ALA A 51 9.05 -8.91 -6.56
CA ALA A 51 8.07 -8.55 -7.58
C ALA A 51 7.22 -9.78 -7.91
N PRO A 52 6.01 -9.61 -8.49
CA PRO A 52 5.24 -10.72 -9.01
C PRO A 52 6.09 -11.65 -9.89
N ASP A 53 5.85 -12.95 -9.79
CA ASP A 53 6.52 -14.00 -10.57
C ASP A 53 8.06 -14.03 -10.49
N SER A 54 8.64 -13.38 -9.47
CA SER A 54 10.08 -13.40 -9.21
C SER A 54 10.47 -14.53 -8.24
N THR A 55 11.76 -14.64 -7.95
CA THR A 55 12.26 -15.58 -6.93
C THR A 55 11.84 -15.12 -5.53
N ALA A 56 11.44 -16.08 -4.68
CA ALA A 56 11.13 -15.83 -3.28
C ALA A 56 12.35 -15.26 -2.54
N ILE A 57 12.11 -14.24 -1.73
CA ILE A 57 13.15 -13.55 -0.93
C ILE A 57 13.03 -13.82 0.57
N GLY A 58 11.97 -14.49 0.98
CA GLY A 58 11.70 -14.82 2.38
C GLY A 58 10.34 -15.45 2.57
N SER A 59 9.91 -15.56 3.82
CA SER A 59 8.58 -16.07 4.16
C SER A 59 7.99 -15.30 5.34
N LEU A 60 6.67 -15.32 5.42
CA LEU A 60 5.87 -14.78 6.50
C LEU A 60 5.09 -15.92 7.16
N GLU A 61 5.13 -16.00 8.47
CA GLU A 61 4.41 -17.05 9.21
C GLU A 61 2.90 -16.76 9.30
N ALA A 62 2.12 -17.81 9.52
CA ALA A 62 0.68 -17.67 9.72
C ALA A 62 0.37 -16.76 10.92
N GLY A 63 -0.67 -15.94 10.80
CA GLY A 63 -1.12 -15.03 11.87
C GLY A 63 -0.33 -13.71 11.94
N GLN A 64 0.74 -13.53 11.19
CA GLN A 64 1.48 -12.27 11.21
C GLN A 64 0.67 -11.14 10.56
N PRO A 65 0.55 -9.98 11.24
CA PRO A 65 -0.12 -8.82 10.70
C PRO A 65 0.73 -8.15 9.62
N VAL A 66 0.07 -7.69 8.57
CA VAL A 66 0.69 -6.97 7.47
C VAL A 66 -0.15 -5.77 7.10
N ARG A 67 0.49 -4.73 6.57
CA ARG A 67 -0.16 -3.61 5.94
C ARG A 67 -0.09 -3.76 4.43
N ILE A 68 -1.23 -3.66 3.75
CA ILE A 68 -1.28 -3.67 2.29
C ILE A 68 -1.01 -2.25 1.79
N THR A 69 0.04 -2.07 1.00
CA THR A 69 0.46 -0.77 0.44
C THR A 69 0.04 -0.59 -1.01
N ALA A 70 -0.09 -1.68 -1.77
CA ALA A 70 -0.57 -1.64 -3.15
C ALA A 70 -1.26 -2.95 -3.53
N ARG A 71 -2.06 -2.90 -4.61
CA ARG A 71 -2.72 -4.06 -5.22
C ARG A 71 -2.49 -4.05 -6.71
N ALA A 72 -2.19 -5.23 -7.28
CA ALA A 72 -1.97 -5.40 -8.70
C ALA A 72 -2.44 -6.81 -9.13
N GLY A 73 -3.63 -6.91 -9.72
CA GLY A 73 -4.24 -8.19 -10.06
C GLY A 73 -4.42 -9.07 -8.83
N GLU A 74 -3.86 -10.27 -8.85
CA GLU A 74 -3.89 -11.22 -7.73
C GLU A 74 -2.84 -10.93 -6.66
N TRP A 75 -1.91 -10.01 -6.91
CA TRP A 75 -0.80 -9.69 -6.04
C TRP A 75 -1.12 -8.49 -5.14
N VAL A 76 -0.61 -8.55 -3.93
CA VAL A 76 -0.62 -7.42 -3.00
C VAL A 76 0.79 -7.13 -2.53
N ARG A 77 1.15 -5.86 -2.49
CA ARG A 77 2.37 -5.43 -1.82
C ARG A 77 2.07 -5.19 -0.36
N ILE A 78 2.97 -5.65 0.49
CA ILE A 78 2.80 -5.58 1.95
C ILE A 78 4.02 -4.95 2.61
N GLU A 79 3.76 -4.35 3.77
CA GLU A 79 4.76 -4.03 4.79
C GLU A 79 4.52 -4.94 5.99
N ALA A 80 5.56 -5.61 6.44
CA ALA A 80 5.57 -6.41 7.66
C ALA A 80 6.48 -5.76 8.70
N GLN A 81 6.04 -5.73 9.95
CA GLN A 81 6.88 -5.30 11.06
C GLN A 81 7.69 -6.49 11.55
N ALA A 82 9.01 -6.37 11.55
CA ALA A 82 9.93 -7.39 12.00
C ALA A 82 11.14 -6.75 12.71
N TRP A 83 11.80 -7.53 13.53
CA TRP A 83 13.05 -7.15 14.18
C TRP A 83 14.22 -7.79 13.44
N VAL A 84 15.28 -7.02 13.20
CA VAL A 84 16.57 -7.49 12.69
C VAL A 84 17.67 -7.03 13.63
N ARG A 85 18.81 -7.70 13.60
CA ARG A 85 19.96 -7.26 14.39
C ARG A 85 20.63 -6.07 13.70
N GLU A 86 20.99 -5.05 14.46
CA GLU A 86 21.58 -3.82 13.93
C GLU A 86 22.87 -4.08 13.14
N ASN A 87 23.68 -5.04 13.58
CA ASN A 87 24.93 -5.41 12.91
C ASN A 87 24.74 -6.17 11.58
N GLU A 88 23.49 -6.59 11.26
CA GLU A 88 23.13 -7.26 10.01
C GLU A 88 22.63 -6.29 8.94
N ILE A 89 22.46 -5.02 9.30
CA ILE A 89 22.01 -3.96 8.38
C ILE A 89 23.10 -2.88 8.26
N ARG A 90 23.11 -2.21 7.11
CA ARG A 90 23.94 -1.04 6.88
C ARG A 90 23.04 0.15 6.54
N LEU A 91 23.21 1.23 7.29
CA LEU A 91 22.55 2.49 6.97
C LEU A 91 23.08 3.02 5.62
N THR A 92 22.20 3.53 4.79
CA THR A 92 22.55 4.11 3.50
C THR A 92 21.67 5.32 3.22
N ASP A 93 22.28 6.41 2.79
CA ASP A 93 21.60 7.65 2.45
C ASP A 93 20.96 7.61 1.06
N SER A 94 21.39 6.66 0.23
CA SER A 94 20.98 6.53 -1.17
C SER A 94 20.44 5.15 -1.48
N ALA A 95 19.43 4.71 -0.72
CA ALA A 95 18.77 3.45 -1.03
C ALA A 95 18.04 3.56 -2.37
N ILE A 96 18.45 2.74 -3.35
CA ILE A 96 17.69 2.55 -4.57
C ILE A 96 16.49 1.67 -4.24
N LEU A 97 15.30 2.24 -4.34
CA LEU A 97 14.05 1.52 -4.08
C LEU A 97 13.83 0.48 -5.18
N THR A 98 13.55 -0.76 -4.77
CA THR A 98 13.24 -1.86 -5.68
C THR A 98 11.85 -2.38 -5.42
N GLY A 99 11.18 -2.89 -6.46
CA GLY A 99 9.83 -3.45 -6.35
C GLY A 99 8.72 -2.42 -6.06
N LEU A 100 9.00 -1.12 -6.16
CA LEU A 100 7.99 -0.06 -6.05
C LEU A 100 7.10 -0.08 -7.30
N SER A 101 5.79 0.03 -7.13
CA SER A 101 4.82 0.09 -8.23
C SER A 101 4.50 1.53 -8.62
N ALA A 102 3.94 1.73 -9.81
CA ALA A 102 3.46 3.05 -10.22
C ALA A 102 2.24 3.49 -9.38
N ALA A 103 1.43 2.55 -8.90
CA ALA A 103 0.31 2.84 -8.00
C ALA A 103 0.77 3.44 -6.67
N GLU A 104 1.87 2.94 -6.10
CA GLU A 104 2.44 3.50 -4.86
C GLU A 104 2.98 4.91 -5.09
N LEU A 105 3.68 5.15 -6.20
CA LEU A 105 4.14 6.50 -6.55
C LEU A 105 2.97 7.47 -6.66
N ARG A 106 1.86 7.04 -7.28
CA ARG A 106 0.63 7.86 -7.41
C ARG A 106 -0.09 8.06 -6.09
N GLY A 107 -0.06 7.07 -5.21
CA GLY A 107 -0.72 7.10 -3.91
C GLY A 107 -0.06 8.04 -2.90
N ALA A 108 1.26 8.18 -2.97
CA ALA A 108 2.06 8.99 -2.05
C ALA A 108 3.14 9.81 -2.80
N PRO A 109 2.75 10.71 -3.73
CA PRO A 109 3.68 11.35 -4.66
C PRO A 109 4.78 12.16 -3.98
N ASN A 110 4.50 12.76 -2.84
CA ASN A 110 5.47 13.58 -2.09
C ASN A 110 6.47 12.74 -1.29
N GLU A 111 6.07 11.53 -0.88
CA GLU A 111 6.92 10.63 -0.10
C GLU A 111 8.13 10.13 -0.89
N PHE A 112 7.96 9.92 -2.18
CA PHE A 112 8.98 9.35 -3.06
C PHE A 112 9.77 10.39 -3.85
N ARG A 113 9.36 11.65 -3.84
CA ARG A 113 10.06 12.72 -4.59
C ARG A 113 11.55 12.79 -4.22
N GLY A 114 12.40 12.81 -5.23
CA GLY A 114 13.85 12.85 -5.11
C GLY A 114 14.52 11.50 -4.82
N LYS A 115 13.76 10.47 -4.44
CA LYS A 115 14.32 9.13 -4.19
C LYS A 115 14.68 8.42 -5.49
N LEU A 116 15.70 7.57 -5.43
CA LEU A 116 16.09 6.71 -6.55
C LEU A 116 15.28 5.42 -6.53
N LEU A 117 14.86 4.96 -7.71
CA LEU A 117 14.24 3.66 -7.89
C LEU A 117 14.91 2.89 -9.02
N ARG A 118 14.80 1.56 -8.97
CA ARG A 118 15.19 0.66 -10.05
C ARG A 118 13.94 -0.01 -10.60
N TRP A 119 13.71 0.18 -11.89
CA TRP A 119 12.60 -0.41 -12.61
C TRP A 119 13.06 -1.14 -13.86
N THR A 120 12.37 -2.22 -14.20
CA THR A 120 12.36 -2.76 -15.55
C THR A 120 11.17 -2.15 -16.26
N ILE A 121 11.43 -1.44 -17.33
CA ILE A 121 10.42 -0.75 -18.15
C ILE A 121 10.36 -1.35 -19.54
N GLN A 122 9.23 -1.19 -20.22
CA GLN A 122 9.12 -1.41 -21.63
C GLN A 122 9.19 -0.07 -22.34
N PHE A 123 10.26 0.16 -23.11
CA PHE A 123 10.44 1.38 -23.90
C PHE A 123 9.40 1.44 -25.02
N LEU A 124 8.70 2.55 -25.19
CA LEU A 124 7.75 2.75 -26.28
C LEU A 124 8.29 3.74 -27.30
N SER A 125 8.68 4.92 -26.86
CA SER A 125 9.22 5.97 -27.75
C SER A 125 9.97 7.04 -26.98
N LEU A 126 10.90 7.68 -27.67
CA LEU A 126 11.54 8.93 -27.26
C LEU A 126 10.75 10.10 -27.84
N GLN A 127 10.32 11.04 -27.01
CA GLN A 127 9.50 12.18 -27.39
C GLN A 127 10.15 13.48 -26.99
N THR A 128 9.63 14.58 -27.57
CA THR A 128 10.00 15.94 -27.22
C THR A 128 8.78 16.62 -26.64
N ALA A 129 8.91 17.25 -25.48
CA ALA A 129 7.83 17.99 -24.87
C ALA A 129 7.55 19.29 -25.64
N ASP A 130 6.28 19.56 -25.84
CA ASP A 130 5.76 20.79 -26.38
C ASP A 130 5.19 21.69 -25.26
N GLU A 131 4.67 22.87 -25.62
CA GLU A 131 4.08 23.83 -24.69
C GLU A 131 2.80 23.33 -24.02
N LEU A 132 2.18 22.26 -24.55
CA LEU A 132 0.95 21.68 -24.01
C LEU A 132 1.21 20.69 -22.87
N ARG A 133 2.47 20.42 -22.56
CA ARG A 133 2.90 19.52 -21.51
C ARG A 133 3.45 20.28 -20.29
N PRO A 134 2.60 20.69 -19.35
CA PRO A 134 3.00 21.56 -18.23
C PRO A 134 3.97 20.91 -17.24
N ASP A 135 4.05 19.57 -17.26
CA ASP A 135 4.97 18.83 -16.39
C ASP A 135 6.43 18.85 -16.90
N PHE A 136 6.68 19.39 -18.09
CA PHE A 136 7.98 19.39 -18.76
C PHE A 136 8.35 20.78 -19.27
N GLN A 137 9.63 21.00 -19.47
CA GLN A 137 10.08 22.18 -20.17
C GLN A 137 9.91 22.00 -21.69
N PRO A 138 9.51 23.03 -22.43
CA PRO A 138 9.45 22.96 -23.89
C PRO A 138 10.79 22.51 -24.48
N GLY A 139 10.76 21.55 -25.40
CA GLY A 139 11.96 20.97 -25.99
C GLY A 139 12.62 19.85 -25.17
N GLN A 140 12.19 19.61 -23.93
CA GLN A 140 12.75 18.58 -23.08
C GLN A 140 12.48 17.19 -23.67
N LYS A 141 13.53 16.34 -23.70
CA LYS A 141 13.40 14.96 -24.17
C LYS A 141 12.92 14.07 -23.03
N TYR A 142 11.97 13.18 -23.34
CA TYR A 142 11.50 12.18 -22.40
C TYR A 142 11.13 10.87 -23.10
N ILE A 143 11.26 9.78 -22.37
CA ILE A 143 10.80 8.46 -22.79
C ILE A 143 9.34 8.31 -22.36
N LEU A 144 8.49 7.86 -23.29
CA LEU A 144 7.24 7.22 -22.95
C LEU A 144 7.52 5.74 -22.80
N ALA A 145 7.18 5.17 -21.65
CA ALA A 145 7.38 3.76 -21.37
C ALA A 145 6.18 3.16 -20.60
N ARG A 146 6.15 1.84 -20.52
CA ARG A 146 5.35 1.12 -19.54
C ARG A 146 6.21 0.76 -18.34
N GLY A 147 5.71 0.98 -17.15
CA GLY A 147 6.34 0.64 -15.89
C GLY A 147 6.37 -0.88 -15.65
N PRO A 148 6.86 -1.29 -14.47
CA PRO A 148 7.07 -2.69 -14.18
C PRO A 148 5.76 -3.50 -14.15
N ALA A 149 5.92 -4.80 -14.42
CA ALA A 149 4.85 -5.79 -14.24
C ALA A 149 4.36 -5.81 -12.77
N PRO A 150 3.12 -6.23 -12.52
CA PRO A 150 2.07 -6.59 -13.48
C PRO A 150 1.22 -5.39 -13.91
N GLU A 151 1.51 -4.19 -13.38
CA GLU A 151 0.66 -3.01 -13.59
C GLU A 151 0.81 -2.45 -15.01
N TYR A 152 2.02 -2.46 -15.57
CA TYR A 152 2.35 -1.91 -16.89
C TYR A 152 1.80 -0.48 -17.12
N ALA A 153 1.71 0.30 -16.06
CA ALA A 153 1.23 1.68 -16.14
C ALA A 153 2.16 2.54 -16.99
N PHE A 154 1.60 3.52 -17.69
CA PHE A 154 2.42 4.49 -18.41
C PHE A 154 3.26 5.31 -17.44
N VAL A 155 4.49 5.56 -17.83
CA VAL A 155 5.46 6.39 -17.11
C VAL A 155 6.18 7.32 -18.09
N TYR A 156 6.46 8.51 -17.63
CA TYR A 156 7.29 9.49 -18.33
C TYR A 156 8.66 9.54 -17.67
N ILE A 157 9.72 9.45 -18.48
CA ILE A 157 11.09 9.45 -17.96
C ILE A 157 11.87 10.53 -18.69
N ILE A 158 12.16 11.62 -17.99
CA ILE A 158 12.99 12.72 -18.48
C ILE A 158 14.37 12.18 -18.81
N VAL A 159 14.88 12.51 -19.98
CA VAL A 159 16.20 12.08 -20.46
C VAL A 159 17.16 13.26 -20.37
N PRO A 160 18.15 13.22 -19.47
CA PRO A 160 19.21 14.21 -19.46
C PRO A 160 20.03 14.16 -20.76
N PRO A 161 20.61 15.28 -21.20
CA PRO A 161 21.38 15.33 -22.45
C PRO A 161 22.48 14.29 -22.57
N GLU A 162 23.16 13.99 -21.47
CA GLU A 162 24.25 13.00 -21.42
C GLU A 162 23.79 11.55 -21.63
N ARG A 163 22.51 11.26 -21.45
CA ARG A 163 21.93 9.93 -21.64
C ARG A 163 21.20 9.77 -22.97
N LEU A 164 21.07 10.86 -23.72
CA LEU A 164 20.27 10.86 -24.95
C LEU A 164 20.79 9.87 -26.02
N ALA A 165 22.11 9.79 -26.18
CA ALA A 165 22.72 8.90 -27.16
C ALA A 165 22.47 7.41 -26.88
N ASP A 166 22.37 7.03 -25.62
CA ASP A 166 22.07 5.65 -25.22
C ASP A 166 20.58 5.33 -25.40
N VAL A 167 19.71 6.28 -25.08
CA VAL A 167 18.27 6.11 -25.26
C VAL A 167 17.89 6.02 -26.74
N GLN A 168 18.58 6.73 -27.61
CA GLN A 168 18.33 6.69 -29.07
C GLN A 168 18.65 5.33 -29.72
N LYS A 169 19.42 4.49 -29.04
CA LYS A 169 19.75 3.12 -29.52
C LYS A 169 18.66 2.09 -29.15
N LEU A 170 17.71 2.47 -28.28
CA LEU A 170 16.66 1.57 -27.83
C LEU A 170 15.64 1.33 -28.93
N GLU A 171 15.30 0.06 -29.12
CA GLU A 171 14.23 -0.33 -30.03
C GLU A 171 12.86 -0.25 -29.33
N PRO A 172 11.78 0.13 -30.05
CA PRO A 172 10.43 0.08 -29.51
C PRO A 172 10.08 -1.28 -28.93
N LEU A 173 9.40 -1.30 -27.80
CA LEU A 173 9.00 -2.48 -27.02
C LEU A 173 10.16 -3.22 -26.33
N ALA A 174 11.39 -2.75 -26.42
CA ALA A 174 12.49 -3.31 -25.67
C ALA A 174 12.23 -3.22 -24.16
N SER A 175 12.59 -4.29 -23.44
CA SER A 175 12.55 -4.32 -21.98
C SER A 175 13.92 -3.90 -21.46
N VAL A 176 13.95 -2.84 -20.67
CA VAL A 176 15.20 -2.20 -20.22
C VAL A 176 15.15 -1.96 -18.73
N GLN A 177 16.24 -2.26 -18.04
CA GLN A 177 16.38 -1.91 -16.63
C GLN A 177 16.95 -0.49 -16.51
N ILE A 178 16.33 0.32 -15.66
CA ILE A 178 16.76 1.69 -15.40
C ILE A 178 16.93 1.95 -13.91
N VAL A 179 17.82 2.86 -13.59
CA VAL A 179 17.80 3.60 -12.32
C VAL A 179 17.34 5.01 -12.63
N ALA A 180 16.31 5.46 -11.93
CA ALA A 180 15.71 6.76 -12.14
C ALA A 180 15.39 7.45 -10.82
N ARG A 181 15.38 8.78 -10.83
CA ARG A 181 14.96 9.62 -9.73
C ARG A 181 13.47 9.97 -9.88
N VAL A 182 12.72 9.88 -8.82
CA VAL A 182 11.32 10.32 -8.82
C VAL A 182 11.25 11.84 -8.84
N VAL A 183 10.76 12.41 -9.92
CA VAL A 183 10.50 13.84 -10.05
C VAL A 183 9.12 14.17 -9.48
N ASN A 184 8.11 13.42 -9.90
CA ASN A 184 6.76 13.50 -9.37
C ASN A 184 6.07 12.13 -9.48
N GLY A 185 5.42 11.70 -8.43
CA GLY A 185 4.64 10.46 -8.47
C GLY A 185 3.41 10.53 -9.38
N ARG A 186 3.04 11.75 -9.84
CA ARG A 186 1.79 11.98 -10.54
C ARG A 186 1.88 13.17 -11.48
N SER A 187 1.68 12.98 -12.77
CA SER A 187 1.57 14.07 -13.76
C SER A 187 0.22 14.77 -13.66
N GLN A 188 0.17 16.02 -14.15
CA GLN A 188 -0.98 16.90 -13.98
C GLN A 188 -2.26 16.35 -14.62
N TYR A 189 -2.20 15.80 -15.83
CA TYR A 189 -3.40 15.39 -16.56
C TYR A 189 -3.70 13.89 -16.49
N LEU A 190 -2.68 13.04 -16.63
CA LEU A 190 -2.87 11.60 -16.79
C LEU A 190 -2.50 10.79 -15.55
N ALA A 191 -2.10 11.47 -14.49
CA ALA A 191 -1.65 10.85 -13.24
C ALA A 191 -0.53 9.80 -13.42
N ASN A 192 0.24 9.88 -14.50
CA ASN A 192 1.39 9.02 -14.73
C ASN A 192 2.60 9.49 -13.91
N PRO A 193 3.41 8.58 -13.36
CA PRO A 193 4.66 8.98 -12.70
C PRO A 193 5.61 9.66 -13.67
N ILE A 194 6.36 10.64 -13.16
CA ILE A 194 7.42 11.34 -13.86
C ILE A 194 8.73 11.05 -13.15
N LEU A 195 9.65 10.45 -13.87
CA LEU A 195 10.98 10.08 -13.41
C LEU A 195 12.03 10.87 -14.19
N GLU A 196 13.26 10.91 -13.71
CA GLU A 196 14.44 11.39 -14.40
C GLU A 196 15.43 10.24 -14.52
N LEU A 197 15.89 9.95 -15.73
CA LEU A 197 16.84 8.88 -15.99
C LEU A 197 18.20 9.18 -15.37
N VAL A 198 18.70 8.28 -14.53
CA VAL A 198 20.04 8.35 -13.95
C VAL A 198 20.97 7.37 -14.65
N GLU A 199 20.51 6.13 -14.84
CA GLU A 199 21.32 5.07 -15.45
C GLU A 199 20.43 4.15 -16.30
N LEU A 200 20.97 3.69 -17.42
CA LEU A 200 20.39 2.70 -18.30
C LEU A 200 21.25 1.43 -18.22
N GLN A 201 20.63 0.27 -18.00
CA GLN A 201 21.32 -1.03 -17.85
C GLN A 201 20.81 -2.05 -18.86
#